data_7f72ad81198165b23f52c3d0bad25e36
#
_entry.id   7f72ad81198165b23f52c3d0bad25e36
#
_cell.length_a   1.000
_cell.length_b   1.000
_cell.length_c   1.000
_cell.angle_alpha   90.00
_cell.angle_beta   90.00
_cell.angle_gamma   90.00
#
_symmetry.space_group_name_H-M   'P 1'
#
loop_
_entity.id
_entity.type
_entity.pdbx_description
1 polymer ?
#
loop_
_entity_poly.entity_id
_entity_poly.type
_entity_poly.pdbx_seq_one_letter_code
_entity_poly.pdbx_strand_id
1 'polypeptide(L)'
;MTSIRLAGAQIPVTQDIQYNKKQIFKALDWAKDNQVDHLVTPEGSLSGYGSFDLFGESNELSDALKEVEDHQKESKVFLHLGTCFQDKENLGVVNRNQIRHYDQKGHLGSITKKQYTVPADINILGHNGEVNIFQLPVEGLNRPYITAGMICNDMWGAVDSKFSGLICEYGSLNQQLKAIDPDLIIHSTNGGKMGNKEISKFSTEGQFQFNSISDTYYFWHEAWLKMTAVKAGAIIVTADSCVSWDFNHETKSFNDYTTASPSGIIDSYGNWLERVPRTGLYYFYYDVDVNAKEKANVMKDYR
;
A
#
# COMPACT_ATOMS: atom_id res chain seq x y z
N MET A 1 -2.74 -19.62 -20.58
CA MET A 1 -3.14 -19.21 -19.21
C MET A 1 -3.27 -17.70 -19.24
N THR A 2 -4.36 -17.18 -18.79
CA THR A 2 -4.55 -15.74 -18.68
C THR A 2 -3.84 -15.27 -17.42
N SER A 3 -2.82 -14.44 -17.56
CA SER A 3 -2.06 -13.88 -16.44
C SER A 3 -2.16 -12.37 -16.44
N ILE A 4 -2.06 -11.77 -15.26
CA ILE A 4 -1.86 -10.33 -15.06
C ILE A 4 -0.52 -10.10 -14.41
N ARG A 5 0.20 -9.07 -14.84
CA ARG A 5 1.47 -8.66 -14.25
C ARG A 5 1.22 -7.61 -13.18
N LEU A 6 1.25 -8.06 -11.93
CA LEU A 6 1.11 -7.22 -10.75
C LEU A 6 2.48 -6.69 -10.32
N ALA A 7 2.56 -5.42 -9.97
CA ALA A 7 3.80 -4.78 -9.56
C ALA A 7 3.62 -3.85 -8.36
N GLY A 8 4.71 -3.61 -7.67
CA GLY A 8 4.79 -2.60 -6.62
C GLY A 8 6.10 -1.83 -6.69
N ALA A 9 6.08 -0.65 -6.09
CA ALA A 9 7.23 0.23 -6.00
C ALA A 9 7.56 0.51 -4.53
N GLN A 10 8.67 0.00 -4.02
CA GLN A 10 9.25 0.43 -2.75
C GLN A 10 10.07 1.68 -2.99
N ILE A 11 9.43 2.84 -2.92
CA ILE A 11 10.01 4.16 -3.23
C ILE A 11 10.01 5.08 -2.02
N PRO A 12 10.84 6.13 -2.00
CA PRO A 12 10.82 7.10 -0.92
C PRO A 12 9.51 7.87 -0.88
N VAL A 13 9.00 8.10 0.33
CA VAL A 13 7.90 9.00 0.63
C VAL A 13 8.43 10.10 1.53
N THR A 14 8.56 11.30 0.98
CA THR A 14 9.17 12.46 1.64
C THR A 14 8.17 13.61 1.77
N GLN A 15 8.59 14.71 2.39
CA GLN A 15 7.79 15.94 2.44
C GLN A 15 7.92 16.79 1.16
N ASP A 16 8.81 16.43 0.24
CA ASP A 16 9.01 17.12 -1.03
C ASP A 16 8.14 16.49 -2.13
N ILE A 17 7.04 17.17 -2.46
CA ILE A 17 6.07 16.72 -3.47
C ILE A 17 6.74 16.55 -4.84
N GLN A 18 7.63 17.44 -5.23
CA GLN A 18 8.28 17.40 -6.53
C GLN A 18 9.27 16.23 -6.62
N TYR A 19 9.96 15.93 -5.53
CA TYR A 19 10.81 14.75 -5.46
C TYR A 19 9.98 13.47 -5.51
N ASN A 20 8.89 13.38 -4.74
CA ASN A 20 7.97 12.27 -4.73
C ASN A 20 7.38 12.00 -6.11
N LYS A 21 6.89 13.06 -6.80
CA LYS A 21 6.38 12.99 -8.17
C LYS A 21 7.40 12.37 -9.13
N LYS A 22 8.67 12.80 -9.05
CA LYS A 22 9.74 12.23 -9.88
C LYS A 22 9.98 10.74 -9.62
N GLN A 23 9.82 10.28 -8.36
CA GLN A 23 9.94 8.84 -8.06
C GLN A 23 8.76 8.04 -8.63
N ILE A 24 7.55 8.60 -8.60
CA ILE A 24 6.36 7.99 -9.22
C ILE A 24 6.53 7.89 -10.74
N PHE A 25 7.03 8.94 -11.41
CA PHE A 25 7.32 8.89 -12.85
C PHE A 25 8.30 7.78 -13.20
N LYS A 26 9.41 7.66 -12.46
CA LYS A 26 10.38 6.56 -12.66
C LYS A 26 9.74 5.18 -12.48
N ALA A 27 8.83 5.04 -11.50
CA ALA A 27 8.13 3.79 -11.28
C ALA A 27 7.16 3.47 -12.44
N LEU A 28 6.47 4.48 -12.99
CA LEU A 28 5.60 4.33 -14.15
C LEU A 28 6.38 3.99 -15.43
N ASP A 29 7.50 4.66 -15.67
CA ASP A 29 8.38 4.38 -16.82
C ASP A 29 8.91 2.94 -16.74
N TRP A 30 9.41 2.54 -15.56
CA TRP A 30 9.84 1.17 -15.33
C TRP A 30 8.71 0.15 -15.53
N ALA A 31 7.50 0.45 -15.04
CA ALA A 31 6.35 -0.42 -15.19
C ALA A 31 5.95 -0.58 -16.66
N LYS A 32 5.97 0.50 -17.43
CA LYS A 32 5.75 0.49 -18.89
C LYS A 32 6.78 -0.39 -19.60
N ASP A 33 8.08 -0.20 -19.33
CA ASP A 33 9.17 -0.94 -19.95
C ASP A 33 9.11 -2.43 -19.62
N ASN A 34 8.57 -2.79 -18.46
CA ASN A 34 8.39 -4.18 -18.03
C ASN A 34 6.98 -4.73 -18.31
N GLN A 35 6.15 -4.03 -19.09
CA GLN A 35 4.80 -4.47 -19.48
C GLN A 35 3.92 -4.81 -18.26
N VAL A 36 4.00 -4.00 -17.21
CA VAL A 36 3.20 -4.16 -16.00
C VAL A 36 1.74 -3.78 -16.29
N ASP A 37 0.79 -4.60 -15.83
CA ASP A 37 -0.62 -4.26 -15.90
C ASP A 37 -1.03 -3.33 -14.75
N HIS A 38 -0.62 -3.65 -13.51
CA HIS A 38 -1.01 -2.92 -12.31
C HIS A 38 0.20 -2.55 -11.46
N LEU A 39 0.37 -1.26 -11.16
CA LEU A 39 1.42 -0.72 -10.30
C LEU A 39 0.84 -0.14 -9.01
N VAL A 40 1.35 -0.61 -7.86
CA VAL A 40 1.01 -0.10 -6.53
C VAL A 40 2.14 0.76 -5.98
N THR A 41 1.81 1.94 -5.44
CA THR A 41 2.76 2.82 -4.76
C THR A 41 2.49 2.90 -3.27
N PRO A 42 3.47 3.32 -2.43
CA PRO A 42 3.30 3.43 -0.99
C PRO A 42 2.22 4.44 -0.58
N GLU A 43 1.73 4.30 0.64
CA GLU A 43 0.89 5.27 1.32
C GLU A 43 1.56 6.65 1.36
N GLY A 44 0.84 7.68 0.90
CA GLY A 44 1.35 9.04 0.84
C GLY A 44 2.43 9.28 -0.22
N SER A 45 2.58 8.39 -1.20
CA SER A 45 3.72 8.43 -2.15
C SER A 45 3.82 9.73 -2.95
N LEU A 46 2.72 10.45 -3.18
CA LEU A 46 2.76 11.77 -3.81
C LEU A 46 2.82 12.90 -2.78
N SER A 47 1.88 12.93 -1.86
CA SER A 47 1.70 14.05 -0.90
C SER A 47 2.76 14.11 0.19
N GLY A 48 3.50 13.04 0.43
CA GLY A 48 4.16 12.80 1.70
C GLY A 48 3.19 12.20 2.73
N TYR A 49 3.72 11.78 3.88
CA TYR A 49 2.98 11.18 4.97
C TYR A 49 3.23 11.95 6.27
N GLY A 50 2.17 12.25 7.02
CA GLY A 50 2.25 12.99 8.28
C GLY A 50 2.46 14.51 8.13
N SER A 51 2.45 15.05 6.91
CA SER A 51 2.68 16.47 6.63
C SER A 51 1.55 17.14 5.85
N PHE A 52 0.36 16.57 5.88
CA PHE A 52 -0.77 17.07 5.09
C PHE A 52 -1.14 18.51 5.42
N ASP A 53 -0.90 18.98 6.66
CA ASP A 53 -1.11 20.38 7.06
C ASP A 53 -0.28 21.37 6.26
N LEU A 54 0.89 20.95 5.75
CA LEU A 54 1.78 21.80 4.98
C LEU A 54 1.32 21.96 3.52
N PHE A 55 0.57 20.97 2.99
CA PHE A 55 0.26 20.86 1.56
C PHE A 55 -1.22 20.85 1.23
N GLY A 56 -2.09 20.61 2.21
CA GLY A 56 -3.55 20.41 2.01
C GLY A 56 -4.25 21.60 1.37
N GLU A 57 -3.74 22.80 1.56
CA GLU A 57 -4.28 24.06 0.99
C GLU A 57 -3.45 24.56 -0.21
N SER A 58 -2.36 23.90 -0.57
CA SER A 58 -1.50 24.35 -1.67
C SER A 58 -1.97 23.79 -3.02
N ASN A 59 -1.86 24.60 -4.07
CA ASN A 59 -2.08 24.15 -5.44
C ASN A 59 -1.02 23.14 -5.89
N GLU A 60 0.13 23.10 -5.22
CA GLU A 60 1.27 22.24 -5.58
C GLU A 60 0.89 20.76 -5.65
N LEU A 61 0.17 20.26 -4.65
CA LEU A 61 -0.27 18.86 -4.63
C LEU A 61 -1.26 18.58 -5.76
N SER A 62 -2.19 19.51 -6.03
CA SER A 62 -3.17 19.38 -7.11
C SER A 62 -2.50 19.39 -8.48
N ASP A 63 -1.52 20.26 -8.67
CA ASP A 63 -0.75 20.36 -9.92
C ASP A 63 0.10 19.09 -10.12
N ALA A 64 0.80 18.64 -9.07
CA ALA A 64 1.59 17.43 -9.10
C ALA A 64 0.71 16.18 -9.39
N LEU A 65 -0.49 16.12 -8.82
CA LEU A 65 -1.44 15.03 -9.08
C LEU A 65 -1.86 15.01 -10.55
N LYS A 66 -2.17 16.17 -11.12
CA LYS A 66 -2.51 16.28 -12.55
C LYS A 66 -1.35 15.84 -13.45
N GLU A 67 -0.12 16.22 -13.14
CA GLU A 67 1.05 15.77 -13.88
C GLU A 67 1.25 14.24 -13.78
N VAL A 68 0.99 13.64 -12.61
CA VAL A 68 1.01 12.17 -12.45
C VAL A 68 -0.07 11.52 -13.32
N GLU A 69 -1.29 12.07 -13.34
CA GLU A 69 -2.39 11.59 -14.18
C GLU A 69 -2.04 11.66 -15.67
N ASP A 70 -1.42 12.74 -16.12
CA ASP A 70 -1.01 12.91 -17.51
C ASP A 70 0.13 11.92 -17.88
N HIS A 71 1.13 11.75 -17.02
CA HIS A 71 2.22 10.78 -17.24
C HIS A 71 1.72 9.32 -17.23
N GLN A 72 0.76 9.01 -16.37
CA GLN A 72 0.15 7.69 -16.27
C GLN A 72 -0.59 7.31 -17.56
N LYS A 73 -1.32 8.23 -18.23
CA LYS A 73 -1.95 8.01 -19.53
C LYS A 73 -0.97 7.54 -20.61
N GLU A 74 0.25 8.07 -20.59
CA GLU A 74 1.31 7.69 -21.53
C GLU A 74 1.91 6.32 -21.21
N SER A 75 1.93 5.93 -19.94
CA SER A 75 2.45 4.65 -19.49
C SER A 75 1.52 3.48 -19.84
N LYS A 76 0.21 3.71 -19.89
CA LYS A 76 -0.86 2.71 -20.09
C LYS A 76 -0.88 1.62 -19.01
N VAL A 77 -0.40 1.93 -17.82
CA VAL A 77 -0.40 1.04 -16.65
C VAL A 77 -1.60 1.39 -15.77
N PHE A 78 -2.32 0.43 -15.20
CA PHE A 78 -3.24 0.72 -14.10
C PHE A 78 -2.43 1.19 -12.90
N LEU A 79 -2.69 2.41 -12.42
CA LEU A 79 -1.96 2.98 -11.28
C LEU A 79 -2.83 2.98 -10.03
N HIS A 80 -2.28 2.43 -8.95
CA HIS A 80 -2.84 2.51 -7.61
C HIS A 80 -1.97 3.44 -6.77
N LEU A 81 -2.31 4.74 -6.80
CA LEU A 81 -1.51 5.82 -6.24
C LEU A 81 -1.87 6.09 -4.79
N GLY A 82 -0.95 5.84 -3.86
CA GLY A 82 -1.07 6.27 -2.46
C GLY A 82 -0.82 7.77 -2.31
N THR A 83 -1.78 8.52 -1.78
CA THR A 83 -1.66 9.96 -1.53
C THR A 83 -2.63 10.42 -0.44
N CYS A 84 -2.29 11.48 0.29
CA CYS A 84 -3.29 12.25 1.01
C CYS A 84 -3.89 13.28 0.06
N PHE A 85 -5.20 13.51 0.15
CA PHE A 85 -5.88 14.51 -0.68
C PHE A 85 -7.17 14.99 -0.04
N GLN A 86 -7.65 16.17 -0.46
CA GLN A 86 -8.93 16.70 -0.04
C GLN A 86 -10.08 16.05 -0.81
N ASP A 87 -11.11 15.65 -0.08
CA ASP A 87 -12.35 15.12 -0.62
C ASP A 87 -13.50 16.08 -0.32
N LYS A 88 -14.41 16.25 -1.27
CA LYS A 88 -15.67 16.97 -1.04
C LYS A 88 -16.70 15.95 -0.59
N GLU A 89 -17.10 16.03 0.65
CA GLU A 89 -18.12 15.17 1.26
C GLU A 89 -19.33 16.01 1.70
N ASN A 90 -20.40 15.34 2.14
CA ASN A 90 -21.65 16.00 2.57
C ASN A 90 -21.44 17.05 3.68
N LEU A 91 -20.42 16.91 4.49
CA LEU A 91 -20.09 17.81 5.60
C LEU A 91 -19.05 18.88 5.24
N GLY A 92 -18.63 18.96 3.97
CA GLY A 92 -17.63 19.90 3.49
C GLY A 92 -16.38 19.25 2.93
N VAL A 93 -15.26 19.99 2.95
CA VAL A 93 -13.95 19.48 2.49
C VAL A 93 -13.30 18.71 3.64
N VAL A 94 -12.88 17.48 3.37
CA VAL A 94 -12.27 16.57 4.34
C VAL A 94 -10.95 16.07 3.82
N ASN A 95 -9.93 16.05 4.67
CA ASN A 95 -8.64 15.46 4.34
C ASN A 95 -8.69 13.94 4.51
N ARG A 96 -8.33 13.22 3.47
CA ARG A 96 -8.31 11.75 3.44
C ARG A 96 -6.95 11.22 3.03
N ASN A 97 -6.52 10.15 3.66
CA ASN A 97 -5.47 9.29 3.17
C ASN A 97 -6.11 8.29 2.21
N GLN A 98 -5.60 8.23 0.98
CA GLN A 98 -6.28 7.59 -0.15
C GLN A 98 -5.33 6.69 -0.95
N ILE A 99 -5.90 5.66 -1.59
CA ILE A 99 -5.35 5.09 -2.81
C ILE A 99 -6.28 5.50 -3.94
N ARG A 100 -5.76 6.19 -4.94
CA ARG A 100 -6.50 6.58 -6.15
C ARG A 100 -6.22 5.55 -7.23
N HIS A 101 -7.26 4.92 -7.74
CA HIS A 101 -7.17 3.84 -8.73
C HIS A 101 -7.46 4.38 -10.12
N TYR A 102 -6.42 4.48 -10.95
CA TYR A 102 -6.50 4.98 -12.32
C TYR A 102 -6.45 3.82 -13.31
N ASP A 103 -7.30 3.88 -14.35
CA ASP A 103 -7.26 2.96 -15.47
C ASP A 103 -6.10 3.29 -16.44
N GLN A 104 -5.88 2.44 -17.44
CA GLN A 104 -4.84 2.61 -18.47
C GLN A 104 -5.01 3.88 -19.34
N LYS A 105 -6.15 4.56 -19.23
CA LYS A 105 -6.44 5.81 -19.94
C LYS A 105 -6.31 7.04 -19.05
N GLY A 106 -5.92 6.85 -17.80
CA GLY A 106 -5.79 7.91 -16.80
C GLY A 106 -7.11 8.34 -16.17
N HIS A 107 -8.17 7.57 -16.32
CA HIS A 107 -9.43 7.89 -15.66
C HIS A 107 -9.40 7.36 -14.23
N LEU A 108 -9.78 8.21 -13.28
CA LEU A 108 -9.99 7.81 -11.90
C LEU A 108 -11.26 6.95 -11.81
N GLY A 109 -11.08 5.66 -11.57
CA GLY A 109 -12.18 4.70 -11.49
C GLY A 109 -12.73 4.53 -10.08
N SER A 110 -11.87 4.57 -9.05
CA SER A 110 -12.25 4.38 -7.66
C SER A 110 -11.26 5.04 -6.71
N ILE A 111 -11.67 5.25 -5.46
CA ILE A 111 -10.82 5.76 -4.38
C ILE A 111 -11.01 4.88 -3.15
N THR A 112 -9.93 4.26 -2.70
CA THR A 112 -9.87 3.66 -1.36
C THR A 112 -9.50 4.75 -0.35
N LYS A 113 -10.27 4.87 0.72
CA LYS A 113 -10.00 5.80 1.83
C LYS A 113 -9.55 4.99 3.04
N LYS A 114 -8.54 5.47 3.75
CA LYS A 114 -8.08 4.84 5.01
C LYS A 114 -9.20 4.80 6.02
N GLN A 115 -9.46 3.62 6.58
CA GLN A 115 -10.55 3.40 7.51
C GLN A 115 -10.13 3.71 8.94
N TYR A 116 -8.93 3.25 9.32
CA TYR A 116 -8.39 3.36 10.67
C TYR A 116 -7.12 4.21 10.67
N THR A 117 -7.26 5.43 11.17
CA THR A 117 -6.13 6.36 11.33
C THR A 117 -5.22 5.95 12.48
N VAL A 118 -3.99 6.42 12.43
CA VAL A 118 -2.99 6.32 13.50
C VAL A 118 -2.63 7.72 14.01
N PRO A 119 -1.96 7.86 15.17
CA PRO A 119 -1.59 9.19 15.69
C PRO A 119 -0.74 10.05 14.73
N ALA A 120 -0.08 9.45 13.74
CA ALA A 120 0.67 10.17 12.71
C ALA A 120 -0.23 10.72 11.58
N ASP A 121 -1.50 10.31 11.49
CA ASP A 121 -2.47 10.82 10.51
C ASP A 121 -3.08 12.15 11.02
N ILE A 122 -2.23 13.17 11.20
CA ILE A 122 -2.64 14.49 11.69
C ILE A 122 -3.58 15.15 10.69
N ASN A 123 -4.74 15.65 11.16
CA ASN A 123 -5.78 16.30 10.35
C ASN A 123 -6.35 15.44 9.21
N ILE A 124 -6.17 14.12 9.30
CA ILE A 124 -6.76 13.14 8.38
C ILE A 124 -7.87 12.41 9.13
N LEU A 125 -9.04 12.33 8.51
CA LEU A 125 -10.16 11.59 9.10
C LEU A 125 -10.22 10.16 8.56
N GLY A 126 -10.45 9.20 9.45
CA GLY A 126 -10.83 7.84 9.10
C GLY A 126 -12.19 7.81 8.38
N HIS A 127 -12.44 6.76 7.61
CA HIS A 127 -13.71 6.60 6.89
C HIS A 127 -14.69 5.72 7.69
N ASN A 128 -15.66 5.12 7.04
CA ASN A 128 -16.83 4.46 7.65
C ASN A 128 -16.57 3.03 8.16
N GLY A 129 -15.34 2.52 8.12
CA GLY A 129 -15.02 1.15 8.56
C GLY A 129 -15.43 0.05 7.55
N GLU A 130 -15.61 0.41 6.27
CA GLU A 130 -15.97 -0.52 5.20
C GLU A 130 -14.80 -0.70 4.22
N VAL A 131 -14.59 -1.95 3.78
CA VAL A 131 -13.61 -2.25 2.73
C VAL A 131 -14.08 -1.66 1.41
N ASN A 132 -13.24 -0.85 0.77
CA ASN A 132 -13.50 -0.39 -0.59
C ASN A 132 -13.28 -1.53 -1.58
N ILE A 133 -14.28 -1.75 -2.44
CA ILE A 133 -14.29 -2.79 -3.47
C ILE A 133 -14.45 -2.15 -4.83
N PHE A 134 -13.69 -2.64 -5.79
CA PHE A 134 -13.84 -2.27 -7.20
C PHE A 134 -13.52 -3.47 -8.10
N GLN A 135 -13.86 -3.36 -9.36
CA GLN A 135 -13.63 -4.40 -10.34
C GLN A 135 -12.51 -3.97 -11.28
N LEU A 136 -11.54 -4.85 -11.48
CA LEU A 136 -10.54 -4.66 -12.51
C LEU A 136 -10.94 -5.41 -13.78
N PRO A 137 -10.81 -4.80 -14.95
CA PRO A 137 -10.95 -5.50 -16.21
C PRO A 137 -9.73 -6.42 -16.38
N VAL A 138 -9.98 -7.71 -16.57
CA VAL A 138 -8.95 -8.70 -16.87
C VAL A 138 -9.32 -9.38 -18.18
N GLU A 139 -8.45 -9.25 -19.18
CA GLU A 139 -8.69 -9.85 -20.50
C GLU A 139 -8.76 -11.38 -20.41
N GLY A 140 -9.76 -11.96 -21.04
CA GLY A 140 -9.98 -13.41 -21.07
C GLY A 140 -10.59 -14.00 -19.80
N LEU A 141 -10.95 -13.19 -18.80
CA LEU A 141 -11.70 -13.64 -17.64
C LEU A 141 -13.21 -13.38 -17.85
N ASN A 142 -14.04 -14.43 -17.72
CA ASN A 142 -15.49 -14.36 -17.95
C ASN A 142 -16.30 -13.90 -16.72
N ARG A 143 -15.63 -13.38 -15.69
CA ARG A 143 -16.24 -12.86 -14.47
C ARG A 143 -15.55 -11.58 -14.00
N PRO A 144 -16.17 -10.78 -13.14
CA PRO A 144 -15.49 -9.67 -12.51
C PRO A 144 -14.26 -10.15 -11.72
N TYR A 145 -13.14 -9.42 -11.83
CA TYR A 145 -11.97 -9.58 -10.97
C TYR A 145 -12.12 -8.62 -9.80
N ILE A 146 -12.57 -9.17 -8.66
CA ILE A 146 -12.92 -8.39 -7.48
C ILE A 146 -11.65 -7.96 -6.76
N THR A 147 -11.48 -6.66 -6.61
CA THR A 147 -10.31 -6.09 -5.96
C THR A 147 -10.73 -5.28 -4.74
N ALA A 148 -10.00 -5.44 -3.65
CA ALA A 148 -10.15 -4.65 -2.44
C ALA A 148 -8.95 -3.72 -2.26
N GLY A 149 -9.21 -2.49 -1.79
CA GLY A 149 -8.16 -1.54 -1.41
C GLY A 149 -8.02 -1.47 0.11
N MET A 150 -6.78 -1.44 0.63
CA MET A 150 -6.47 -1.28 2.04
C MET A 150 -5.25 -0.36 2.23
N ILE A 151 -5.25 0.44 3.29
CA ILE A 151 -4.17 1.38 3.56
C ILE A 151 -3.60 1.11 4.95
N CYS A 152 -2.33 0.69 5.00
CA CYS A 152 -1.52 0.59 6.22
C CYS A 152 -2.28 -0.06 7.39
N ASN A 153 -2.69 0.71 8.39
CA ASN A 153 -3.38 0.26 9.60
C ASN A 153 -4.71 -0.47 9.33
N ASP A 154 -5.32 -0.31 8.16
CA ASP A 154 -6.52 -1.06 7.76
C ASP A 154 -6.26 -2.57 7.72
N MET A 155 -5.02 -2.98 7.42
CA MET A 155 -4.62 -4.38 7.35
C MET A 155 -4.56 -5.04 8.73
N TRP A 156 -4.14 -4.31 9.76
CA TRP A 156 -3.86 -4.85 11.09
C TRP A 156 -4.50 -4.10 12.27
N GLY A 157 -4.86 -2.81 12.12
CA GLY A 157 -5.36 -1.97 13.22
C GLY A 157 -6.72 -2.36 13.76
N ALA A 158 -7.49 -3.10 12.98
CA ALA A 158 -8.81 -3.58 13.37
C ALA A 158 -8.80 -4.67 14.46
N VAL A 159 -7.65 -5.14 14.90
CA VAL A 159 -7.55 -6.34 15.76
C VAL A 159 -7.08 -6.03 17.16
N ASP A 160 -6.37 -4.93 17.39
CA ASP A 160 -5.91 -4.60 18.74
C ASP A 160 -6.24 -3.18 19.15
N SER A 161 -7.36 -3.06 19.86
CA SER A 161 -7.82 -1.82 20.48
C SER A 161 -6.79 -1.21 21.45
N LYS A 162 -5.89 -2.00 22.00
CA LYS A 162 -4.85 -1.52 22.91
C LYS A 162 -3.76 -0.76 22.18
N PHE A 163 -3.49 -1.12 20.92
CA PHE A 163 -2.49 -0.43 20.10
C PHE A 163 -3.06 0.77 19.35
N SER A 164 -4.30 0.70 18.90
CA SER A 164 -4.94 1.76 18.10
C SER A 164 -5.92 2.63 18.87
N GLY A 165 -6.26 2.28 20.10
CA GLY A 165 -7.32 2.94 20.87
C GLY A 165 -8.73 2.71 20.33
N LEU A 166 -8.90 1.86 19.31
CA LEU A 166 -10.16 1.56 18.66
C LEU A 166 -10.67 0.19 19.12
N ILE A 167 -11.83 0.18 19.75
CA ILE A 167 -12.61 -1.04 19.95
C ILE A 167 -13.44 -1.23 18.70
N CYS A 168 -13.02 -2.14 17.82
CA CYS A 168 -13.84 -2.52 16.69
C CYS A 168 -14.85 -3.59 17.14
N GLU A 169 -16.04 -3.17 17.54
CA GLU A 169 -17.14 -4.08 17.93
C GLU A 169 -17.74 -4.82 16.72
N TYR A 170 -17.54 -4.31 15.52
CA TYR A 170 -18.07 -4.88 14.28
C TYR A 170 -16.92 -5.38 13.40
N GLY A 171 -16.78 -6.65 13.33
CA GLY A 171 -15.90 -7.45 12.49
C GLY A 171 -14.81 -6.68 11.79
N SER A 172 -13.58 -7.01 12.07
CA SER A 172 -12.41 -6.39 11.45
C SER A 172 -12.61 -6.31 9.93
N LEU A 173 -11.94 -5.37 9.25
CA LEU A 173 -11.91 -5.33 7.78
C LEU A 173 -11.53 -6.70 7.18
N ASN A 174 -10.73 -7.48 7.90
CA ASN A 174 -10.41 -8.86 7.56
C ASN A 174 -11.63 -9.82 7.56
N GLN A 175 -12.64 -9.59 8.40
CA GLN A 175 -13.89 -10.37 8.33
C GLN A 175 -14.73 -9.95 7.13
N GLN A 176 -14.75 -8.65 6.81
CA GLN A 176 -15.40 -8.16 5.60
C GLN A 176 -14.72 -8.74 4.35
N LEU A 177 -13.38 -8.76 4.30
CA LEU A 177 -12.63 -9.37 3.20
C LEU A 177 -13.00 -10.85 2.99
N LYS A 178 -13.18 -11.61 4.08
CA LYS A 178 -13.63 -13.01 3.98
C LYS A 178 -15.04 -13.12 3.35
N ALA A 179 -15.94 -12.19 3.70
CA ALA A 179 -17.30 -12.18 3.15
C ALA A 179 -17.35 -11.70 1.69
N ILE A 180 -16.48 -10.75 1.33
CA ILE A 180 -16.34 -10.18 -0.01
C ILE A 180 -15.72 -11.20 -0.95
N ASP A 181 -14.78 -12.02 -0.46
CA ASP A 181 -14.03 -13.01 -1.22
C ASP A 181 -13.29 -12.40 -2.43
N PRO A 182 -12.43 -11.35 -2.24
CA PRO A 182 -11.75 -10.68 -3.34
C PRO A 182 -10.72 -11.60 -4.02
N ASP A 183 -10.41 -11.30 -5.27
CA ASP A 183 -9.32 -11.96 -6.00
C ASP A 183 -7.96 -11.34 -5.66
N LEU A 184 -7.97 -10.02 -5.46
CA LEU A 184 -6.78 -9.20 -5.24
C LEU A 184 -7.01 -8.19 -4.12
N ILE A 185 -5.99 -7.96 -3.31
CA ILE A 185 -5.92 -6.86 -2.34
C ILE A 185 -4.77 -5.96 -2.75
N ILE A 186 -5.07 -4.68 -3.00
CA ILE A 186 -4.10 -3.61 -3.18
C ILE A 186 -3.84 -2.99 -1.82
N HIS A 187 -2.59 -3.08 -1.35
CA HIS A 187 -2.19 -2.56 -0.05
C HIS A 187 -1.07 -1.52 -0.19
N SER A 188 -1.39 -0.27 0.14
CA SER A 188 -0.42 0.82 0.25
C SER A 188 -0.09 1.04 1.71
N THR A 189 1.19 1.08 2.07
CA THR A 189 1.60 1.27 3.47
C THR A 189 2.79 2.23 3.59
N ASN A 190 2.91 2.84 4.77
CA ASN A 190 4.07 3.56 5.22
C ASN A 190 4.30 3.20 6.69
N GLY A 191 4.86 2.01 6.90
CA GLY A 191 4.92 1.33 8.20
C GLY A 191 5.87 1.96 9.22
N GLY A 192 6.34 3.18 8.98
CA GLY A 192 7.36 3.83 9.80
C GLY A 192 8.76 3.29 9.49
N LYS A 193 9.78 4.12 9.67
CA LYS A 193 11.17 3.77 9.37
C LYS A 193 12.07 4.22 10.49
N MET A 194 13.07 3.40 10.74
CA MET A 194 14.13 3.72 11.69
C MET A 194 15.46 3.78 10.93
N GLY A 195 16.28 4.77 11.25
CA GLY A 195 17.65 4.82 10.73
C GLY A 195 18.46 3.62 11.22
N ASN A 196 19.32 3.06 10.36
CA ASN A 196 20.13 1.88 10.68
C ASN A 196 21.02 2.09 11.91
N LYS A 197 21.42 3.35 12.21
CA LYS A 197 22.17 3.69 13.44
C LYS A 197 21.36 3.52 14.72
N GLU A 198 20.04 3.71 14.64
CA GLU A 198 19.13 3.51 15.76
C GLU A 198 18.86 2.02 16.00
N ILE A 199 18.80 1.24 14.93
CA ILE A 199 18.69 -0.23 15.00
C ILE A 199 19.88 -0.81 15.79
N SER A 200 21.11 -0.33 15.54
CA SER A 200 22.31 -0.81 16.20
C SER A 200 22.34 -0.54 17.71
N LYS A 201 21.66 0.51 18.19
CA LYS A 201 21.58 0.82 19.64
C LYS A 201 20.68 -0.16 20.39
N PHE A 202 19.64 -0.68 19.74
CA PHE A 202 18.73 -1.65 20.35
C PHE A 202 19.25 -3.08 20.28
N SER A 203 20.22 -3.37 19.40
CA SER A 203 20.79 -4.72 19.25
C SER A 203 21.72 -5.14 20.36
N THR A 204 22.22 -4.21 21.21
CA THR A 204 23.22 -4.49 22.24
C THR A 204 22.64 -4.80 23.63
N GLU A 205 21.36 -4.60 23.86
CA GLU A 205 20.74 -4.72 25.19
C GLU A 205 19.73 -5.87 25.33
N GLY A 206 19.46 -6.65 24.29
CA GLY A 206 18.33 -7.58 24.28
C GLY A 206 18.64 -9.04 24.36
N GLN A 207 18.10 -9.72 25.36
CA GLN A 207 17.98 -11.18 25.44
C GLN A 207 16.99 -11.79 24.43
N PHE A 208 16.47 -11.00 23.47
CA PHE A 208 15.55 -11.45 22.41
C PHE A 208 16.26 -11.44 21.07
N GLN A 209 16.00 -12.47 20.25
CA GLN A 209 16.55 -12.64 18.91
C GLN A 209 16.06 -11.56 17.90
N PHE A 210 15.22 -10.62 18.30
CA PHE A 210 14.78 -9.49 17.50
C PHE A 210 15.70 -8.31 17.78
N ASN A 211 16.51 -7.97 16.81
CA ASN A 211 17.57 -6.97 16.94
C ASN A 211 17.07 -5.52 17.02
N SER A 212 15.76 -5.26 16.89
CA SER A 212 15.19 -3.91 16.97
C SER A 212 13.67 -3.88 17.06
N ILE A 213 13.10 -2.75 17.49
CA ILE A 213 11.66 -2.46 17.39
C ILE A 213 11.20 -2.58 15.93
N SER A 214 12.01 -2.13 14.98
CA SER A 214 11.74 -2.26 13.53
C SER A 214 11.58 -3.72 13.11
N ASP A 215 12.37 -4.65 13.62
CA ASP A 215 12.24 -6.07 13.31
C ASP A 215 10.93 -6.64 13.85
N THR A 216 10.56 -6.26 15.08
CA THR A 216 9.29 -6.67 15.69
C THR A 216 8.10 -6.21 14.83
N TYR A 217 8.08 -4.95 14.41
CA TYR A 217 7.03 -4.42 13.53
C TYR A 217 7.03 -5.11 12.17
N TYR A 218 8.19 -5.36 11.58
CA TYR A 218 8.32 -6.01 10.30
C TYR A 218 7.70 -7.42 10.31
N PHE A 219 8.05 -8.24 11.30
CA PHE A 219 7.50 -9.59 11.44
C PHE A 219 6.00 -9.58 11.77
N TRP A 220 5.56 -8.61 12.55
CA TRP A 220 4.16 -8.45 12.87
C TRP A 220 3.34 -8.06 11.63
N HIS A 221 3.82 -7.09 10.83
CA HIS A 221 3.18 -6.72 9.57
C HIS A 221 3.18 -7.89 8.57
N GLU A 222 4.29 -8.62 8.46
CA GLU A 222 4.36 -9.81 7.60
C GLU A 222 3.35 -10.88 8.01
N ALA A 223 3.21 -11.15 9.29
CA ALA A 223 2.24 -12.11 9.80
C ALA A 223 0.80 -11.72 9.43
N TRP A 224 0.46 -10.44 9.58
CA TRP A 224 -0.87 -9.94 9.21
C TRP A 224 -1.14 -10.05 7.71
N LEU A 225 -0.20 -9.66 6.88
CA LEU A 225 -0.33 -9.78 5.42
C LEU A 225 -0.60 -11.24 5.02
N LYS A 226 0.20 -12.17 5.53
CA LYS A 226 0.03 -13.60 5.24
C LYS A 226 -1.29 -14.16 5.75
N MET A 227 -1.68 -13.83 6.98
CA MET A 227 -2.97 -14.27 7.54
C MET A 227 -4.15 -13.69 6.75
N THR A 228 -4.06 -12.43 6.33
CA THR A 228 -5.12 -11.80 5.53
C THR A 228 -5.23 -12.46 4.17
N ALA A 229 -4.12 -12.72 3.47
CA ALA A 229 -4.10 -13.44 2.21
C ALA A 229 -4.79 -14.80 2.32
N VAL A 230 -4.45 -15.57 3.35
CA VAL A 230 -5.06 -16.89 3.60
C VAL A 230 -6.55 -16.78 3.95
N LYS A 231 -6.93 -15.87 4.86
CA LYS A 231 -8.33 -15.71 5.29
C LYS A 231 -9.24 -15.20 4.18
N ALA A 232 -8.77 -14.24 3.39
CA ALA A 232 -9.51 -13.71 2.26
C ALA A 232 -9.46 -14.62 1.03
N GLY A 233 -8.49 -15.55 0.98
CA GLY A 233 -8.23 -16.35 -0.22
C GLY A 233 -7.75 -15.51 -1.39
N ALA A 234 -7.11 -14.38 -1.14
CA ALA A 234 -6.76 -13.36 -2.11
C ALA A 234 -5.24 -13.22 -2.26
N ILE A 235 -4.83 -12.77 -3.44
CA ILE A 235 -3.48 -12.29 -3.66
C ILE A 235 -3.35 -10.90 -3.04
N ILE A 236 -2.20 -10.58 -2.44
CA ILE A 236 -1.91 -9.24 -1.93
C ILE A 236 -0.70 -8.68 -2.65
N VAL A 237 -0.85 -7.47 -3.22
CA VAL A 237 0.29 -6.63 -3.61
C VAL A 237 0.46 -5.56 -2.55
N THR A 238 1.63 -5.50 -1.91
CA THR A 238 1.93 -4.54 -0.86
C THR A 238 3.15 -3.70 -1.22
N ALA A 239 3.05 -2.39 -1.07
CA ALA A 239 4.12 -1.44 -1.32
C ALA A 239 4.32 -0.52 -0.11
N ASP A 240 5.55 -0.51 0.45
CA ASP A 240 5.96 0.32 1.57
C ASP A 240 6.98 1.37 1.15
N SER A 241 7.05 2.48 1.87
CA SER A 241 8.13 3.46 1.68
C SER A 241 9.49 2.84 2.03
N CYS A 242 10.55 3.22 1.32
CA CYS A 242 11.91 2.78 1.63
C CYS A 242 12.66 3.72 2.58
N VAL A 243 12.06 4.86 2.97
CA VAL A 243 12.69 5.87 3.83
C VAL A 243 11.72 6.42 4.87
N SER A 244 12.26 7.06 5.91
CA SER A 244 11.48 7.85 6.86
C SER A 244 11.06 9.19 6.26
N TRP A 245 10.03 9.80 6.81
CA TRP A 245 9.50 11.11 6.42
C TRP A 245 10.53 12.25 6.48
N ASP A 246 11.57 12.11 7.32
CA ASP A 246 12.68 13.05 7.46
C ASP A 246 13.83 12.82 6.46
N PHE A 247 13.62 11.97 5.47
CA PHE A 247 14.64 11.67 4.46
C PHE A 247 14.95 12.92 3.62
N ASN A 248 16.23 13.28 3.61
CA ASN A 248 16.78 14.30 2.74
C ASN A 248 17.64 13.63 1.66
N HIS A 249 17.17 13.68 0.42
CA HIS A 249 17.79 13.01 -0.72
C HIS A 249 19.18 13.57 -1.11
N GLU A 250 19.53 14.76 -0.62
CA GLU A 250 20.85 15.38 -0.86
C GLU A 250 21.92 14.90 0.11
N THR A 251 21.53 14.49 1.32
CA THR A 251 22.46 14.22 2.42
C THR A 251 22.40 12.79 2.96
N LYS A 252 21.36 12.02 2.63
CA LYS A 252 21.12 10.67 3.15
C LYS A 252 21.02 9.64 2.02
N SER A 253 21.37 8.39 2.33
CA SER A 253 21.25 7.26 1.43
C SER A 253 20.00 6.43 1.77
N PHE A 254 19.38 5.79 0.76
CA PHE A 254 18.32 4.80 1.01
C PHE A 254 18.79 3.65 1.92
N ASN A 255 20.09 3.34 1.90
CA ASN A 255 20.67 2.29 2.75
C ASN A 255 20.77 2.68 4.23
N ASP A 256 20.50 3.95 4.57
CA ASP A 256 20.45 4.40 5.96
C ASP A 256 19.14 4.01 6.66
N TYR A 257 18.17 3.47 5.92
CA TYR A 257 16.83 3.12 6.41
C TYR A 257 16.49 1.65 6.17
N THR A 258 15.65 1.13 7.06
CA THR A 258 15.10 -0.23 6.95
C THR A 258 13.58 -0.14 7.01
N THR A 259 12.89 -0.79 6.08
CA THR A 259 11.42 -0.80 6.07
C THR A 259 10.86 -1.54 7.29
N ALA A 260 9.80 -1.01 7.88
CA ALA A 260 9.07 -1.65 8.98
C ALA A 260 7.85 -2.47 8.50
N SER A 261 7.55 -2.45 7.20
CA SER A 261 6.58 -3.33 6.58
C SER A 261 7.18 -3.94 5.31
N PRO A 262 6.92 -5.20 4.98
CA PRO A 262 7.45 -5.80 3.76
C PRO A 262 6.74 -5.27 2.52
N SER A 263 7.51 -5.15 1.42
CA SER A 263 6.98 -4.94 0.07
C SER A 263 7.15 -6.20 -0.76
N GLY A 264 6.13 -6.52 -1.57
CA GLY A 264 6.13 -7.72 -2.40
C GLY A 264 4.73 -8.17 -2.81
N ILE A 265 4.63 -9.41 -3.26
CA ILE A 265 3.40 -10.06 -3.69
C ILE A 265 3.25 -11.40 -2.95
N ILE A 266 2.08 -11.60 -2.34
CA ILE A 266 1.75 -12.78 -1.55
C ILE A 266 0.60 -13.52 -2.24
N ASP A 267 0.70 -14.86 -2.36
CA ASP A 267 -0.38 -15.68 -2.87
C ASP A 267 -1.50 -15.92 -1.83
N SER A 268 -2.60 -16.50 -2.27
CA SER A 268 -3.74 -16.83 -1.40
C SER A 268 -3.46 -17.91 -0.33
N TYR A 269 -2.27 -18.51 -0.34
CA TYR A 269 -1.80 -19.46 0.67
C TYR A 269 -0.84 -18.82 1.68
N GLY A 270 -0.55 -17.51 1.55
CA GLY A 270 0.36 -16.78 2.42
C GLY A 270 1.84 -16.93 2.07
N ASN A 271 2.17 -17.44 0.88
CA ASN A 271 3.54 -17.52 0.40
C ASN A 271 3.94 -16.26 -0.35
N TRP A 272 5.17 -15.81 -0.18
CA TRP A 272 5.73 -14.78 -1.03
C TRP A 272 5.96 -15.34 -2.45
N LEU A 273 5.33 -14.72 -3.44
CA LEU A 273 5.63 -14.91 -4.85
C LEU A 273 6.81 -14.04 -5.27
N GLU A 274 6.86 -12.83 -4.73
CA GLU A 274 7.95 -11.88 -4.87
C GLU A 274 8.10 -11.09 -3.57
N ARG A 275 9.34 -10.80 -3.16
CA ARG A 275 9.66 -10.05 -1.95
C ARG A 275 10.95 -9.26 -2.13
N VAL A 276 10.91 -7.97 -1.90
CA VAL A 276 12.10 -7.13 -2.02
C VAL A 276 12.84 -6.98 -0.67
N PRO A 277 14.14 -6.64 -0.70
CA PRO A 277 14.89 -6.34 0.50
C PRO A 277 14.29 -5.19 1.31
N ARG A 278 14.47 -5.24 2.62
CA ARG A 278 14.00 -4.21 3.56
C ARG A 278 14.69 -2.85 3.41
N THR A 279 15.84 -2.82 2.75
CA THR A 279 16.67 -1.61 2.60
C THR A 279 16.82 -1.28 1.13
N GLY A 280 16.59 -0.03 0.75
CA GLY A 280 16.79 0.46 -0.60
C GLY A 280 15.51 0.64 -1.40
N LEU A 281 15.67 1.25 -2.58
CA LEU A 281 14.62 1.48 -3.55
C LEU A 281 14.52 0.27 -4.47
N TYR A 282 13.31 -0.26 -4.65
CA TYR A 282 13.04 -1.40 -5.52
C TYR A 282 11.73 -1.25 -6.27
N TYR A 283 11.73 -1.74 -7.51
CA TYR A 283 10.53 -2.05 -8.27
C TYR A 283 10.48 -3.56 -8.44
N PHE A 284 9.29 -4.13 -8.35
CA PHE A 284 9.11 -5.57 -8.42
C PHE A 284 7.82 -5.92 -9.14
N TYR A 285 7.77 -7.10 -9.75
CA TYR A 285 6.56 -7.64 -10.36
C TYR A 285 6.52 -9.16 -10.29
N TYR A 286 5.32 -9.70 -10.49
CA TYR A 286 5.08 -11.12 -10.65
C TYR A 286 3.89 -11.35 -11.59
N ASP A 287 3.99 -12.36 -12.47
CA ASP A 287 2.90 -12.78 -13.36
C ASP A 287 1.98 -13.75 -12.63
N VAL A 288 0.76 -13.31 -12.35
CA VAL A 288 -0.23 -14.05 -11.57
C VAL A 288 -1.24 -14.69 -12.50
N ASP A 289 -1.49 -15.99 -12.32
CA ASP A 289 -2.61 -16.68 -12.98
C ASP A 289 -3.94 -16.18 -12.40
N VAL A 290 -4.77 -15.56 -13.21
CA VAL A 290 -6.06 -14.99 -12.77
C VAL A 290 -7.07 -16.05 -12.32
N ASN A 291 -6.85 -17.33 -12.66
CA ASN A 291 -7.66 -18.47 -12.23
C ASN A 291 -7.08 -19.16 -10.97
N ALA A 292 -6.01 -18.61 -10.39
CA ALA A 292 -5.35 -19.23 -9.22
C ALA A 292 -6.32 -19.43 -8.03
N LYS A 293 -7.29 -18.52 -7.87
CA LYS A 293 -8.31 -18.62 -6.83
C LYS A 293 -9.22 -19.82 -6.96
N GLU A 294 -9.59 -20.21 -8.15
CA GLU A 294 -10.43 -21.40 -8.38
C GLU A 294 -9.73 -22.67 -7.93
N LYS A 295 -8.39 -22.70 -8.02
CA LYS A 295 -7.57 -23.81 -7.52
C LYS A 295 -7.45 -23.82 -6.00
N ALA A 296 -7.54 -22.64 -5.35
CA ALA A 296 -7.47 -22.49 -3.90
C ALA A 296 -8.79 -22.84 -3.17
N ASN A 297 -9.90 -22.98 -3.89
CA ASN A 297 -11.21 -23.31 -3.32
C ASN A 297 -11.25 -24.66 -2.57
N VAL A 298 -10.30 -25.57 -2.85
CA VAL A 298 -10.17 -26.83 -2.12
C VAL A 298 -9.89 -26.63 -0.62
N MET A 299 -9.37 -25.46 -0.21
CA MET A 299 -9.06 -25.15 1.19
C MET A 299 -10.13 -24.32 1.90
N LYS A 300 -11.22 -23.93 1.21
CA LYS A 300 -12.31 -23.12 1.82
C LYS A 300 -12.99 -23.80 3.00
N ASP A 301 -13.05 -25.12 3.02
CA ASP A 301 -13.69 -25.89 4.10
C ASP A 301 -12.89 -25.87 5.41
N TYR A 302 -11.65 -25.38 5.40
CA TYR A 302 -10.74 -25.30 6.56
C TYR A 302 -10.47 -23.84 7.04
N ARG A 303 -11.18 -22.85 6.51
CA ARG A 303 -10.97 -21.41 6.81
C ARG A 303 -12.00 -20.81 7.73
#